data_455447b397987f5c281f870172e88da3
#
_entry.id   455447b397987f5c281f870172e88da3
#
_cell.length_a   1.000
_cell.length_b   1.000
_cell.length_c   1.000
_cell.angle_alpha   90.00
_cell.angle_beta   90.00
_cell.angle_gamma   90.00
#
_symmetry.space_group_name_H-M   'P 1'
#
loop_
_entity.id
_entity.type
_entity.pdbx_description
1 polymer ?
#
loop_
_entity_poly.entity_id
_entity_poly.type
_entity_poly.pdbx_seq_one_letter_code
_entity_poly.pdbx_strand_id
1 'polypeptide(L)'
;MTEDLDDIHLADPTFWHRPDKFDLLGRFRRERPIARQPLYEGEGFFWSLTRHKEASEVTKNASVFRSQSGTTITSLDDPDRAYDVAGMLHRDGPDHRRLRRIVSRVFTPARLREIEDDIFTSARSVIGAVSERGECDFASDLAAQMSTKVICDMLSVPEGEDRDELIRLTKVAQGYGDESFGELSNSLDALYGINAYGEELSRARRKQPGDDLLSTIVNAEVDGETLSDRDLGIYFMLLITAGI
;
A
#
# COMPACT_ATOMS: atom_id res chain seq x y z
N MET A 1 29.19 -9.19 26.56
CA MET A 1 28.83 -10.41 25.78
C MET A 1 27.95 -9.89 24.64
N THR A 2 28.28 -10.18 23.40
CA THR A 2 27.40 -9.87 22.27
C THR A 2 26.27 -10.90 22.26
N GLU A 3 25.05 -10.44 22.24
CA GLU A 3 23.82 -11.23 22.11
C GLU A 3 23.90 -12.15 20.89
N ASP A 4 23.47 -13.41 21.01
CA ASP A 4 23.43 -14.33 19.87
C ASP A 4 22.32 -13.92 18.90
N LEU A 5 22.61 -13.97 17.59
CA LEU A 5 21.63 -13.68 16.55
C LEU A 5 20.50 -14.72 16.48
N ASP A 6 20.71 -15.93 17.04
CA ASP A 6 19.66 -16.94 17.13
C ASP A 6 18.60 -16.61 18.17
N ASP A 7 18.91 -15.75 19.14
CA ASP A 7 17.99 -15.29 20.19
C ASP A 7 17.20 -14.03 19.76
N ILE A 8 17.48 -13.49 18.57
CA ILE A 8 16.85 -12.27 18.05
C ILE A 8 15.73 -12.64 17.07
N HIS A 9 14.52 -12.23 17.42
CA HIS A 9 13.31 -12.49 16.61
C HIS A 9 12.87 -11.21 15.88
N LEU A 10 13.09 -11.18 14.57
CA LEU A 10 12.76 -9.99 13.73
C LEU A 10 11.27 -9.78 13.52
N ALA A 11 10.43 -10.79 13.77
CA ALA A 11 8.98 -10.66 13.74
C ALA A 11 8.39 -10.09 15.04
N ASP A 12 9.16 -10.11 16.15
CA ASP A 12 8.73 -9.53 17.42
C ASP A 12 8.65 -8.00 17.31
N PRO A 13 7.49 -7.39 17.52
CA PRO A 13 7.33 -5.93 17.47
C PRO A 13 8.29 -5.20 18.43
N THR A 14 8.64 -5.81 19.57
CA THR A 14 9.55 -5.21 20.56
C THR A 14 10.97 -5.03 20.04
N PHE A 15 11.40 -5.86 19.08
CA PHE A 15 12.67 -5.68 18.40
C PHE A 15 12.78 -4.29 17.75
N TRP A 16 11.71 -3.80 17.15
CA TRP A 16 11.69 -2.54 16.42
C TRP A 16 11.72 -1.30 17.32
N HIS A 17 11.46 -1.47 18.63
CA HIS A 17 11.61 -0.43 19.65
C HIS A 17 13.02 -0.37 20.24
N ARG A 18 13.88 -1.36 19.96
CA ARG A 18 15.25 -1.40 20.48
C ARG A 18 16.10 -0.26 19.95
N PRO A 19 16.92 0.40 20.80
CA PRO A 19 17.84 1.46 20.35
C PRO A 19 18.97 0.94 19.45
N ASP A 20 19.39 -0.33 19.63
CA ASP A 20 20.49 -1.00 18.92
C ASP A 20 20.02 -1.81 17.69
N LYS A 21 18.74 -1.73 17.31
CA LYS A 21 18.17 -2.51 16.20
C LYS A 21 18.96 -2.41 14.89
N PHE A 22 19.48 -1.23 14.57
CA PHE A 22 20.24 -1.03 13.32
C PHE A 22 21.62 -1.69 13.37
N ASP A 23 22.27 -1.74 14.54
CA ASP A 23 23.54 -2.46 14.74
C ASP A 23 23.30 -3.96 14.61
N LEU A 24 22.24 -4.48 15.20
CA LEU A 24 21.82 -5.88 15.10
C LEU A 24 21.47 -6.25 13.65
N LEU A 25 20.70 -5.44 12.94
CA LEU A 25 20.46 -5.63 11.49
C LEU A 25 21.76 -5.56 10.68
N GLY A 26 22.73 -4.72 11.11
CA GLY A 26 24.08 -4.67 10.57
C GLY A 26 24.83 -5.99 10.77
N ARG A 27 24.68 -6.63 11.93
CA ARG A 27 25.25 -7.95 12.21
C ARG A 27 24.59 -9.03 11.36
N PHE A 28 23.25 -9.06 11.24
CA PHE A 28 22.55 -9.99 10.35
C PHE A 28 23.07 -9.88 8.93
N ARG A 29 23.24 -8.66 8.39
CA ARG A 29 23.79 -8.46 7.03
C ARG A 29 25.19 -9.05 6.85
N ARG A 30 26.04 -9.01 7.86
CA ARG A 30 27.43 -9.53 7.79
C ARG A 30 27.50 -11.01 8.06
N GLU A 31 26.82 -11.48 9.10
CA GLU A 31 27.02 -12.79 9.70
C GLU A 31 25.98 -13.82 9.21
N ARG A 32 24.71 -13.39 9.04
CA ARG A 32 23.58 -14.24 8.64
C ARG A 32 22.59 -13.51 7.71
N PRO A 33 23.01 -13.21 6.48
CA PRO A 33 22.19 -12.41 5.54
C PRO A 33 20.89 -13.09 5.13
N ILE A 34 20.81 -14.41 5.26
CA ILE A 34 19.60 -15.22 5.14
C ILE A 34 19.45 -15.94 6.47
N ALA A 35 18.42 -15.62 7.23
CA ALA A 35 18.19 -16.22 8.54
C ALA A 35 16.76 -16.77 8.66
N ARG A 36 16.66 -17.97 9.23
CA ARG A 36 15.37 -18.56 9.58
C ARG A 36 14.86 -17.85 10.85
N GLN A 37 13.66 -17.31 10.77
CA GLN A 37 13.03 -16.58 11.86
C GLN A 37 11.70 -17.23 12.24
N PRO A 38 11.40 -17.42 13.53
CA PRO A 38 10.09 -17.87 13.94
C PRO A 38 9.03 -16.80 13.65
N LEU A 39 7.79 -17.20 13.46
CA LEU A 39 6.66 -16.29 13.53
C LEU A 39 6.54 -15.74 14.95
N TYR A 40 6.05 -14.51 15.09
CA TYR A 40 5.84 -13.91 16.42
C TYR A 40 4.70 -14.61 17.17
N GLU A 41 3.64 -14.96 16.44
CA GLU A 41 2.50 -15.71 16.96
C GLU A 41 2.27 -16.94 16.08
N GLY A 42 1.82 -18.03 16.71
CA GLY A 42 1.53 -19.28 16.01
C GLY A 42 2.75 -20.18 15.77
N GLU A 43 2.54 -21.27 15.06
CA GLU A 43 3.58 -22.21 14.65
C GLU A 43 4.07 -21.88 13.24
N GLY A 44 5.38 -21.89 13.05
CA GLY A 44 5.98 -21.70 11.74
C GLY A 44 7.23 -20.84 11.73
N PHE A 45 7.68 -20.48 10.54
CA PHE A 45 8.86 -19.66 10.35
C PHE A 45 8.82 -18.96 8.98
N PHE A 46 9.66 -17.94 8.86
CA PHE A 46 9.96 -17.30 7.58
C PHE A 46 11.47 -17.13 7.41
N TRP A 47 11.91 -16.84 6.20
CA TRP A 47 13.29 -16.49 5.89
C TRP A 47 13.44 -14.98 5.79
N SER A 48 14.20 -14.38 6.71
CA SER A 48 14.56 -12.98 6.61
C SER A 48 15.75 -12.78 5.65
N LEU A 49 15.61 -11.79 4.77
CA LEU A 49 16.66 -11.41 3.82
C LEU A 49 17.13 -10.00 4.16
N THR A 50 18.36 -9.86 4.63
CA THR A 50 18.88 -8.58 5.13
C THR A 50 19.86 -7.90 4.17
N ARG A 51 20.20 -8.50 3.03
CA ARG A 51 21.01 -7.90 1.96
C ARG A 51 20.20 -7.64 0.71
N HIS A 52 20.50 -6.53 0.05
CA HIS A 52 19.87 -6.15 -1.22
C HIS A 52 20.02 -7.21 -2.31
N LYS A 53 21.18 -7.89 -2.38
CA LYS A 53 21.43 -8.92 -3.39
C LYS A 53 20.40 -10.04 -3.31
N GLU A 54 20.27 -10.66 -2.15
CA GLU A 54 19.37 -11.80 -1.92
C GLU A 54 17.90 -11.38 -2.05
N ALA A 55 17.52 -10.22 -1.52
CA ALA A 55 16.19 -9.66 -1.71
C ALA A 55 15.88 -9.41 -3.20
N SER A 56 16.84 -8.87 -3.96
CA SER A 56 16.70 -8.65 -5.40
C SER A 56 16.59 -9.94 -6.21
N GLU A 57 17.29 -11.00 -5.81
CA GLU A 57 17.18 -12.34 -6.44
C GLU A 57 15.77 -12.92 -6.22
N VAL A 58 15.22 -12.81 -5.02
CA VAL A 58 13.87 -13.29 -4.71
C VAL A 58 12.83 -12.49 -5.50
N THR A 59 12.86 -11.17 -5.45
CA THR A 59 11.85 -10.32 -6.11
C THR A 59 11.87 -10.42 -7.64
N LYS A 60 13.00 -10.77 -8.24
CA LYS A 60 13.13 -10.97 -9.70
C LYS A 60 12.75 -12.37 -10.16
N ASN A 61 12.63 -13.33 -9.27
CA ASN A 61 12.35 -14.72 -9.61
C ASN A 61 10.91 -15.14 -9.26
N ALA A 62 9.94 -14.49 -9.90
CA ALA A 62 8.52 -14.76 -9.71
C ALA A 62 8.08 -16.18 -10.14
N SER A 63 8.95 -16.96 -10.82
CA SER A 63 8.67 -18.36 -11.15
C SER A 63 8.80 -19.28 -9.95
N VAL A 64 9.62 -18.90 -8.97
CA VAL A 64 9.89 -19.67 -7.75
C VAL A 64 9.19 -19.02 -6.54
N PHE A 65 9.35 -17.71 -6.40
CA PHE A 65 8.82 -16.96 -5.27
C PHE A 65 7.51 -16.30 -5.67
N ARG A 66 6.43 -16.62 -4.97
CA ARG A 66 5.09 -16.19 -5.29
C ARG A 66 4.54 -15.24 -4.24
N SER A 67 3.70 -14.29 -4.68
CA SER A 67 3.02 -13.32 -3.82
C SER A 67 1.58 -13.72 -3.50
N GLN A 68 1.05 -14.75 -4.13
CA GLN A 68 -0.36 -15.14 -3.99
C GLN A 68 -0.77 -15.57 -2.57
N SER A 69 0.19 -15.91 -1.70
CA SER A 69 -0.07 -16.26 -0.30
C SER A 69 0.01 -15.06 0.65
N GLY A 70 0.15 -13.87 0.13
CA GLY A 70 0.22 -12.63 0.90
C GLY A 70 1.56 -11.92 0.78
N THR A 71 1.56 -10.64 1.17
CA THR A 71 2.73 -9.73 1.13
C THR A 71 3.22 -9.33 2.51
N THR A 72 2.56 -9.83 3.57
CA THR A 72 2.93 -9.59 4.96
C THR A 72 3.07 -10.91 5.72
N ILE A 73 3.86 -10.91 6.80
CA ILE A 73 4.06 -12.12 7.63
C ILE A 73 2.74 -12.61 8.22
N THR A 74 1.87 -11.70 8.61
CA THR A 74 0.56 -11.98 9.21
C THR A 74 -0.47 -12.53 8.22
N SER A 75 -0.28 -12.35 6.93
CA SER A 75 -1.17 -12.95 5.91
C SER A 75 -0.93 -14.44 5.69
N LEU A 76 0.10 -15.03 6.33
CA LEU A 76 0.33 -16.49 6.31
C LEU A 76 -0.74 -17.28 7.07
N ASP A 77 -1.47 -16.65 8.00
CA ASP A 77 -2.48 -17.32 8.83
C ASP A 77 -3.79 -17.55 8.07
N ASP A 78 -4.09 -16.73 7.05
CA ASP A 78 -5.28 -16.89 6.20
C ASP A 78 -4.98 -16.46 4.75
N PRO A 79 -4.43 -17.36 3.93
CA PRO A 79 -4.08 -17.07 2.53
C PRO A 79 -5.29 -16.68 1.66
N ASP A 80 -6.48 -17.22 1.94
CA ASP A 80 -7.69 -16.92 1.18
C ASP A 80 -8.19 -15.49 1.48
N ARG A 81 -8.10 -15.09 2.73
CA ARG A 81 -8.47 -13.75 3.18
C ARG A 81 -7.52 -12.67 2.65
N ALA A 82 -6.23 -12.96 2.66
CA ALA A 82 -5.21 -12.08 2.09
C ALA A 82 -5.43 -11.84 0.59
N TYR A 83 -5.84 -12.88 -0.15
CA TYR A 83 -6.11 -12.81 -1.57
C TYR A 83 -7.26 -11.85 -1.92
N ASP A 84 -8.31 -11.85 -1.13
CA ASP A 84 -9.50 -11.03 -1.36
C ASP A 84 -9.26 -9.52 -1.16
N VAL A 85 -8.29 -9.16 -0.34
CA VAL A 85 -8.06 -7.76 0.06
C VAL A 85 -7.06 -7.03 -0.83
N ALA A 86 -6.09 -7.72 -1.43
CA ALA A 86 -4.96 -7.05 -2.08
C ALA A 86 -4.88 -7.17 -3.60
N GLY A 87 -5.88 -7.77 -4.24
CA GLY A 87 -6.03 -7.79 -5.69
C GLY A 87 -4.78 -8.22 -6.45
N MET A 88 -4.25 -7.36 -7.32
CA MET A 88 -3.09 -7.72 -8.16
C MET A 88 -1.80 -7.93 -7.40
N LEU A 89 -1.64 -7.44 -6.16
CA LEU A 89 -0.46 -7.69 -5.34
C LEU A 89 -0.36 -9.17 -4.96
N HIS A 90 -1.51 -9.84 -4.80
CA HIS A 90 -1.59 -11.26 -4.49
C HIS A 90 -1.90 -12.12 -5.73
N ARG A 91 -1.53 -11.64 -6.91
CA ARG A 91 -1.56 -12.39 -8.17
C ARG A 91 -0.16 -12.59 -8.69
N ASP A 92 0.08 -13.74 -9.30
CA ASP A 92 1.34 -14.08 -9.93
C ASP A 92 1.17 -14.37 -11.43
N GLY A 93 2.28 -14.42 -12.16
CA GLY A 93 2.33 -14.87 -13.54
C GLY A 93 1.43 -14.12 -14.51
N PRO A 94 0.59 -14.82 -15.32
CA PRO A 94 -0.26 -14.22 -16.34
C PRO A 94 -1.31 -13.28 -15.76
N ASP A 95 -1.93 -13.63 -14.64
CA ASP A 95 -3.01 -12.85 -14.03
C ASP A 95 -2.50 -11.50 -13.51
N HIS A 96 -1.35 -11.50 -12.82
CA HIS A 96 -0.71 -10.25 -12.44
C HIS A 96 -0.42 -9.36 -13.65
N ARG A 97 0.17 -9.94 -14.72
CA ARG A 97 0.49 -9.18 -15.93
C ARG A 97 -0.75 -8.62 -16.62
N ARG A 98 -1.85 -9.37 -16.65
CA ARG A 98 -3.14 -8.93 -17.21
C ARG A 98 -3.66 -7.70 -16.46
N LEU A 99 -3.79 -7.81 -15.15
CA LEU A 99 -4.28 -6.72 -14.31
C LEU A 99 -3.36 -5.49 -14.38
N ARG A 100 -2.06 -5.68 -14.28
CA ARG A 100 -1.07 -4.58 -14.35
C ARG A 100 -1.11 -3.83 -15.68
N ARG A 101 -1.38 -4.51 -16.80
CA ARG A 101 -1.51 -3.85 -18.12
C ARG A 101 -2.64 -2.83 -18.16
N ILE A 102 -3.75 -3.09 -17.46
CA ILE A 102 -4.88 -2.15 -17.40
C ILE A 102 -4.39 -0.84 -16.76
N VAL A 103 -3.78 -0.93 -15.58
CA VAL A 103 -3.29 0.24 -14.84
C VAL A 103 -2.16 0.95 -15.58
N SER A 104 -1.22 0.21 -16.18
CA SER A 104 -0.08 0.79 -16.89
C SER A 104 -0.48 1.67 -18.09
N ARG A 105 -1.63 1.40 -18.71
CA ARG A 105 -2.16 2.21 -19.82
C ARG A 105 -2.64 3.59 -19.37
N VAL A 106 -2.97 3.71 -18.11
CA VAL A 106 -3.50 4.95 -17.51
C VAL A 106 -2.36 5.87 -17.07
N PHE A 107 -1.24 5.31 -16.59
CA PHE A 107 -0.06 6.05 -16.17
C PHE A 107 0.93 6.28 -17.33
N THR A 108 0.47 6.96 -18.37
CA THR A 108 1.33 7.33 -19.51
C THR A 108 2.08 8.63 -19.21
N PRO A 109 3.25 8.88 -19.85
CA PRO A 109 3.95 10.16 -19.72
C PRO A 109 3.12 11.37 -20.15
N ALA A 110 2.18 11.19 -21.09
CA ALA A 110 1.25 12.24 -21.50
C ALA A 110 0.28 12.57 -20.36
N ARG A 111 -0.37 11.56 -19.77
CA ARG A 111 -1.30 11.75 -18.66
C ARG A 111 -0.61 12.32 -17.41
N LEU A 112 0.62 11.89 -17.12
CA LEU A 112 1.39 12.44 -16.01
C LEU A 112 1.68 13.95 -16.18
N ARG A 113 1.90 14.43 -17.41
CA ARG A 113 2.07 15.87 -17.67
C ARG A 113 0.78 16.67 -17.47
N GLU A 114 -0.38 16.08 -17.76
CA GLU A 114 -1.67 16.74 -17.54
C GLU A 114 -1.93 17.02 -16.05
N ILE A 115 -1.52 16.12 -15.18
CA ILE A 115 -1.69 16.28 -13.72
C ILE A 115 -0.54 17.09 -13.06
N GLU A 116 0.52 17.45 -13.79
CA GLU A 116 1.66 18.18 -13.23
C GLU A 116 1.25 19.56 -12.72
N ASP A 117 0.43 20.29 -13.46
CA ASP A 117 -0.09 21.60 -13.06
C ASP A 117 -1.00 21.50 -11.83
N ASP A 118 -1.80 20.44 -11.73
CA ASP A 118 -2.66 20.17 -10.57
C ASP A 118 -1.82 19.85 -9.32
N ILE A 119 -0.73 19.10 -9.49
CA ILE A 119 0.23 18.82 -8.42
C ILE A 119 0.87 20.11 -7.91
N PHE A 120 1.32 20.98 -8.81
CA PHE A 120 1.88 22.29 -8.43
C PHE A 120 0.87 23.17 -7.71
N THR A 121 -0.37 23.19 -8.17
CA THR A 121 -1.45 23.94 -7.55
C THR A 121 -1.75 23.42 -6.15
N SER A 122 -1.83 22.11 -6.00
CA SER A 122 -2.01 21.44 -4.71
C SER A 122 -0.87 21.73 -3.74
N ALA A 123 0.39 21.68 -4.22
CA ALA A 123 1.56 21.99 -3.40
C ALA A 123 1.52 23.46 -2.90
N ARG A 124 1.19 24.42 -3.77
CA ARG A 124 1.05 25.83 -3.38
C ARG A 124 -0.04 26.02 -2.34
N SER A 125 -1.18 25.35 -2.49
CA SER A 125 -2.29 25.40 -1.55
C SER A 125 -1.88 24.89 -0.16
N VAL A 126 -1.25 23.71 -0.10
CA VAL A 126 -0.82 23.09 1.15
C VAL A 126 0.25 23.93 1.86
N ILE A 127 1.25 24.43 1.11
CA ILE A 127 2.29 25.31 1.65
C ILE A 127 1.68 26.64 2.13
N GLY A 128 0.74 27.21 1.36
CA GLY A 128 0.06 28.45 1.72
C GLY A 128 -0.67 28.36 3.06
N ALA A 129 -1.31 27.22 3.33
CA ALA A 129 -2.04 26.99 4.57
C ALA A 129 -1.17 27.00 5.84
N VAL A 130 0.13 26.70 5.72
CA VAL A 130 1.08 26.67 6.86
C VAL A 130 2.00 27.87 6.90
N SER A 131 2.14 28.62 5.78
CA SER A 131 3.12 29.70 5.65
C SER A 131 2.94 30.82 6.65
N GLU A 132 1.70 31.13 7.03
CA GLU A 132 1.38 32.19 8.01
C GLU A 132 1.64 31.77 9.46
N ARG A 133 1.79 30.49 9.72
CA ARG A 133 2.01 29.94 11.08
C ARG A 133 3.48 30.05 11.51
N GLY A 134 4.42 30.20 10.56
CA GLY A 134 5.85 30.29 10.79
C GLY A 134 6.54 29.00 11.19
N GLU A 135 5.79 27.99 11.62
CA GLU A 135 6.25 26.64 11.95
C GLU A 135 5.18 25.60 11.62
N CYS A 136 5.58 24.36 11.32
CA CYS A 136 4.64 23.27 11.07
C CYS A 136 5.31 21.90 11.36
N ASP A 137 4.51 20.88 11.58
CA ASP A 137 4.95 19.50 11.48
C ASP A 137 5.00 19.10 10.01
N PHE A 138 6.21 18.84 9.48
CA PHE A 138 6.38 18.56 8.05
C PHE A 138 5.62 17.31 7.62
N ALA A 139 5.57 16.27 8.45
CA ALA A 139 4.94 15.00 8.11
C ALA A 139 3.41 15.14 8.04
N SER A 140 2.79 15.71 9.08
CA SER A 140 1.33 15.80 9.19
C SER A 140 0.74 16.99 8.45
N ASP A 141 1.39 18.17 8.51
CA ASP A 141 0.85 19.40 7.96
C ASP A 141 1.15 19.60 6.46
N LEU A 142 2.23 18.98 5.95
CA LEU A 142 2.64 19.13 4.56
C LEU A 142 2.63 17.82 3.78
N ALA A 143 3.46 16.84 4.17
CA ALA A 143 3.66 15.64 3.37
C ALA A 143 2.39 14.80 3.24
N ALA A 144 1.71 14.51 4.35
CA ALA A 144 0.48 13.75 4.36
C ALA A 144 -0.66 14.50 3.63
N GLN A 145 -0.77 15.82 3.82
CA GLN A 145 -1.79 16.62 3.14
C GLN A 145 -1.57 16.65 1.63
N MET A 146 -0.32 16.78 1.20
CA MET A 146 0.04 16.81 -0.21
C MET A 146 -0.28 15.49 -0.90
N SER A 147 0.18 14.37 -0.33
CA SER A 147 -0.05 13.02 -0.87
C SER A 147 -1.55 12.73 -0.98
N THR A 148 -2.27 12.97 0.10
CA THR A 148 -3.72 12.76 0.17
C THR A 148 -4.47 13.57 -0.88
N LYS A 149 -4.15 14.88 -0.98
CA LYS A 149 -4.83 15.75 -1.93
C LYS A 149 -4.61 15.26 -3.36
N VAL A 150 -3.36 14.99 -3.74
CA VAL A 150 -3.02 14.55 -5.10
C VAL A 150 -3.73 13.26 -5.46
N ILE A 151 -3.67 12.22 -4.61
CA ILE A 151 -4.30 10.93 -4.95
C ILE A 151 -5.83 11.02 -4.99
N CYS A 152 -6.44 11.77 -4.08
CA CYS A 152 -7.88 11.98 -4.08
C CYS A 152 -8.34 12.73 -5.33
N ASP A 153 -7.63 13.79 -5.72
CA ASP A 153 -7.95 14.56 -6.92
C ASP A 153 -7.78 13.71 -8.20
N MET A 154 -6.70 12.92 -8.29
CA MET A 154 -6.48 11.99 -9.40
C MET A 154 -7.59 10.94 -9.54
N LEU A 155 -8.16 10.48 -8.44
CA LEU A 155 -9.26 9.52 -8.41
C LEU A 155 -10.64 10.18 -8.40
N SER A 156 -10.68 11.53 -8.46
CA SER A 156 -11.91 12.34 -8.38
C SER A 156 -12.77 12.01 -7.17
N VAL A 157 -12.13 11.80 -6.03
CA VAL A 157 -12.80 11.70 -4.74
C VAL A 157 -13.28 13.11 -4.36
N PRO A 158 -14.59 13.34 -4.19
CA PRO A 158 -15.13 14.66 -3.83
C PRO A 158 -14.53 15.18 -2.53
N GLU A 159 -14.38 16.50 -2.42
CA GLU A 159 -14.06 17.13 -1.13
C GLU A 159 -15.26 17.04 -0.17
N GLY A 160 -14.99 16.92 1.13
CA GLY A 160 -15.99 16.82 2.17
C GLY A 160 -15.86 15.58 3.04
N GLU A 161 -16.96 15.24 3.72
CA GLU A 161 -16.99 14.18 4.74
C GLU A 161 -16.52 12.80 4.21
N ASP A 162 -16.87 12.46 2.98
CA ASP A 162 -16.45 11.19 2.36
C ASP A 162 -14.94 11.11 2.20
N ARG A 163 -14.29 12.22 1.78
CA ARG A 163 -12.82 12.30 1.65
C ARG A 163 -12.15 12.20 3.01
N ASP A 164 -12.66 12.89 4.02
CA ASP A 164 -12.15 12.89 5.38
C ASP A 164 -12.22 11.47 5.99
N GLU A 165 -13.34 10.79 5.79
CA GLU A 165 -13.52 9.41 6.24
C GLU A 165 -12.57 8.45 5.51
N LEU A 166 -12.39 8.60 4.19
CA LEU A 166 -11.46 7.79 3.41
C LEU A 166 -10.01 7.97 3.90
N ILE A 167 -9.61 9.20 4.22
CA ILE A 167 -8.29 9.50 4.80
C ILE A 167 -8.14 8.81 6.17
N ARG A 168 -9.18 8.90 7.01
CA ARG A 168 -9.19 8.23 8.31
C ARG A 168 -9.04 6.72 8.18
N LEU A 169 -9.84 6.10 7.30
CA LEU A 169 -9.76 4.66 7.03
C LEU A 169 -8.39 4.25 6.51
N THR A 170 -7.77 5.05 5.63
CA THR A 170 -6.44 4.74 5.09
C THR A 170 -5.38 4.76 6.18
N LYS A 171 -5.43 5.72 7.10
CA LYS A 171 -4.51 5.77 8.25
C LYS A 171 -4.67 4.54 9.15
N VAL A 172 -5.90 4.14 9.46
CA VAL A 172 -6.19 2.93 10.24
C VAL A 172 -5.69 1.67 9.51
N ALA A 173 -5.93 1.56 8.22
CA ALA A 173 -5.47 0.43 7.41
C ALA A 173 -3.95 0.29 7.36
N GLN A 174 -3.21 1.42 7.32
CA GLN A 174 -1.75 1.44 7.30
C GLN A 174 -1.12 1.29 8.69
N GLY A 175 -1.85 1.59 9.74
CA GLY A 175 -1.41 1.47 11.13
C GLY A 175 -1.41 0.02 11.66
N TYR A 176 -1.43 -0.97 10.78
CA TYR A 176 -1.43 -2.38 11.09
C TYR A 176 -0.27 -2.76 12.04
N GLY A 177 -0.63 -3.33 13.19
CA GLY A 177 0.33 -3.76 14.21
C GLY A 177 0.86 -2.62 15.11
N ASP A 178 0.37 -1.39 14.96
CA ASP A 178 0.64 -0.28 15.87
C ASP A 178 -0.57 -0.08 16.80
N GLU A 179 -0.37 -0.30 18.10
CA GLU A 179 -1.42 -0.20 19.12
C GLU A 179 -2.11 1.19 19.15
N SER A 180 -1.42 2.24 18.67
CA SER A 180 -1.99 3.61 18.60
C SER A 180 -3.11 3.72 17.54
N PHE A 181 -3.18 2.78 16.57
CA PHE A 181 -4.24 2.70 15.56
C PHE A 181 -5.32 1.67 15.87
N GLY A 182 -5.21 0.95 17.00
CA GLY A 182 -6.20 -0.02 17.46
C GLY A 182 -5.90 -1.48 17.07
N GLU A 183 -6.92 -2.34 17.21
CA GLU A 183 -6.79 -3.76 16.95
C GLU A 183 -6.66 -4.08 15.44
N LEU A 184 -6.06 -5.23 15.14
CA LEU A 184 -5.92 -5.76 13.79
C LEU A 184 -7.25 -5.83 13.00
N SER A 185 -8.34 -6.20 13.68
CA SER A 185 -9.69 -6.20 13.09
C SER A 185 -10.07 -4.85 12.50
N ASN A 186 -9.71 -3.75 13.16
CA ASN A 186 -9.98 -2.40 12.68
C ASN A 186 -9.27 -2.09 11.36
N SER A 187 -8.04 -2.60 11.17
CA SER A 187 -7.30 -2.40 9.92
C SER A 187 -7.93 -3.13 8.75
N LEU A 188 -8.43 -4.35 8.96
CA LEU A 188 -9.16 -5.09 7.93
C LEU A 188 -10.51 -4.45 7.60
N ASP A 189 -11.26 -4.03 8.61
CA ASP A 189 -12.53 -3.34 8.42
C ASP A 189 -12.34 -2.02 7.67
N ALA A 190 -11.24 -1.31 7.95
CA ALA A 190 -10.87 -0.10 7.22
C ALA A 190 -10.57 -0.39 5.73
N LEU A 191 -9.83 -1.45 5.43
CA LEU A 191 -9.59 -1.88 4.04
C LEU A 191 -10.89 -2.24 3.30
N TYR A 192 -11.80 -2.96 3.96
CA TYR A 192 -13.12 -3.26 3.39
C TYR A 192 -13.96 -2.00 3.16
N GLY A 193 -13.89 -1.03 4.08
CA GLY A 193 -14.57 0.26 3.92
C GLY A 193 -14.06 1.04 2.72
N ILE A 194 -12.73 1.12 2.53
CA ILE A 194 -12.11 1.77 1.36
C ILE A 194 -12.51 1.05 0.06
N ASN A 195 -12.52 -0.29 0.08
CA ASN A 195 -12.91 -1.10 -1.06
C ASN A 195 -14.37 -0.83 -1.46
N ALA A 196 -15.29 -0.86 -0.50
CA ALA A 196 -16.72 -0.62 -0.73
C ALA A 196 -16.97 0.78 -1.31
N TYR A 197 -16.29 1.80 -0.79
CA TYR A 197 -16.33 3.16 -1.35
C TYR A 197 -15.83 3.19 -2.80
N GLY A 198 -14.70 2.54 -3.06
CA GLY A 198 -14.14 2.43 -4.41
C GLY A 198 -15.07 1.73 -5.40
N GLU A 199 -15.79 0.68 -4.97
CA GLU A 199 -16.81 0.03 -5.80
C GLU A 199 -17.95 0.97 -6.14
N GLU A 200 -18.47 1.71 -5.16
CA GLU A 200 -19.58 2.64 -5.36
C GLU A 200 -19.19 3.78 -6.31
N LEU A 201 -18.02 4.39 -6.09
CA LEU A 201 -17.50 5.45 -6.94
C LEU A 201 -17.26 4.92 -8.36
N SER A 202 -16.75 3.71 -8.52
CA SER A 202 -16.53 3.06 -9.82
C SER A 202 -17.84 2.81 -10.56
N ARG A 203 -18.89 2.37 -9.88
CA ARG A 203 -20.23 2.23 -10.47
C ARG A 203 -20.81 3.56 -10.93
N ALA A 204 -20.58 4.64 -10.17
CA ALA A 204 -20.99 5.98 -10.56
C ALA A 204 -20.24 6.44 -11.83
N ARG A 205 -18.91 6.24 -11.88
CA ARG A 205 -18.08 6.58 -13.05
C ARG A 205 -18.40 5.74 -14.29
N ARG A 206 -18.80 4.49 -14.13
CA ARG A 206 -19.27 3.66 -15.27
C ARG A 206 -20.54 4.19 -15.89
N LYS A 207 -21.47 4.75 -15.08
CA LYS A 207 -22.70 5.37 -15.57
C LYS A 207 -22.46 6.76 -16.15
N GLN A 208 -21.56 7.51 -15.57
CA GLN A 208 -21.24 8.88 -15.96
C GLN A 208 -19.72 9.07 -15.95
N PRO A 209 -19.02 8.71 -17.03
CA PRO A 209 -17.57 8.86 -17.13
C PRO A 209 -17.16 10.33 -17.02
N GLY A 210 -16.09 10.58 -16.26
CA GLY A 210 -15.39 11.85 -16.19
C GLY A 210 -14.05 11.79 -16.93
N ASP A 211 -13.29 12.88 -16.87
CA ASP A 211 -11.91 12.95 -17.38
C ASP A 211 -10.88 12.69 -16.25
N ASP A 212 -11.12 11.64 -15.47
CA ASP A 212 -10.31 11.26 -14.34
C ASP A 212 -9.68 9.88 -14.50
N LEU A 213 -8.69 9.58 -13.63
CA LEU A 213 -7.96 8.33 -13.62
C LEU A 213 -8.91 7.13 -13.41
N LEU A 214 -9.85 7.25 -12.47
CA LEU A 214 -10.79 6.18 -12.16
C LEU A 214 -11.71 5.89 -13.34
N SER A 215 -12.24 6.93 -14.00
CA SER A 215 -13.06 6.78 -15.23
C SER A 215 -12.31 6.05 -16.34
N THR A 216 -11.01 6.31 -16.48
CA THR A 216 -10.16 5.62 -17.44
C THR A 216 -9.97 4.14 -17.07
N ILE A 217 -9.77 3.81 -15.80
CA ILE A 217 -9.62 2.43 -15.32
C ILE A 217 -10.94 1.65 -15.48
N VAL A 218 -12.06 2.27 -15.09
CA VAL A 218 -13.39 1.66 -15.13
C VAL A 218 -13.79 1.25 -16.56
N ASN A 219 -13.37 2.03 -17.56
CA ASN A 219 -13.66 1.77 -18.97
C ASN A 219 -12.52 1.05 -19.71
N ALA A 220 -11.45 0.69 -19.00
CA ALA A 220 -10.32 -0.02 -19.60
C ALA A 220 -10.72 -1.47 -19.93
N GLU A 221 -10.40 -1.88 -21.15
CA GLU A 221 -10.60 -3.25 -21.63
C GLU A 221 -9.25 -3.91 -21.89
N VAL A 222 -9.11 -5.14 -21.43
CA VAL A 222 -7.94 -5.98 -21.70
C VAL A 222 -8.41 -7.33 -22.21
N ASP A 223 -7.99 -7.67 -23.41
CA ASP A 223 -8.31 -8.95 -24.06
C ASP A 223 -9.84 -9.18 -24.21
N GLY A 224 -10.65 -8.11 -24.36
CA GLY A 224 -12.11 -8.15 -24.48
C GLY A 224 -12.85 -8.15 -23.14
N GLU A 225 -12.15 -8.05 -22.02
CA GLU A 225 -12.74 -8.06 -20.68
C GLU A 225 -12.52 -6.72 -19.97
N THR A 226 -13.54 -6.26 -19.26
CA THR A 226 -13.46 -5.14 -18.31
C THR A 226 -13.29 -5.65 -16.90
N LEU A 227 -12.79 -4.80 -15.99
CA LEU A 227 -12.72 -5.14 -14.57
C LEU A 227 -14.13 -5.24 -13.97
N SER A 228 -14.33 -6.20 -13.07
CA SER A 228 -15.54 -6.25 -12.24
C SER A 228 -15.57 -5.08 -11.25
N ASP A 229 -16.76 -4.76 -10.71
CA ASP A 229 -16.88 -3.70 -9.69
C ASP A 229 -16.01 -4.03 -8.47
N ARG A 230 -15.95 -5.29 -8.08
CA ARG A 230 -15.07 -5.76 -6.99
C ARG A 230 -13.58 -5.51 -7.29
N ASP A 231 -13.12 -5.87 -8.50
CA ASP A 231 -11.74 -5.61 -8.89
C ASP A 231 -11.44 -4.11 -8.89
N LEU A 232 -12.38 -3.28 -9.32
CA LEU A 232 -12.28 -1.81 -9.32
C LEU A 232 -12.18 -1.25 -7.89
N GLY A 233 -12.99 -1.77 -6.95
CA GLY A 233 -12.87 -1.40 -5.53
C GLY A 233 -11.50 -1.73 -4.95
N ILE A 234 -10.98 -2.92 -5.23
CA ILE A 234 -9.64 -3.34 -4.81
C ILE A 234 -8.55 -2.47 -5.45
N TYR A 235 -8.70 -2.11 -6.72
CA TYR A 235 -7.77 -1.18 -7.38
C TYR A 235 -7.79 0.21 -6.77
N PHE A 236 -8.98 0.73 -6.49
CA PHE A 236 -9.15 2.00 -5.81
C PHE A 236 -8.43 1.98 -4.46
N MET A 237 -8.69 0.95 -3.66
CA MET A 237 -8.03 0.75 -2.37
C MET A 237 -6.50 0.72 -2.50
N LEU A 238 -5.96 -0.02 -3.47
CA LEU A 238 -4.52 -0.07 -3.73
C LEU A 238 -3.93 1.29 -4.07
N LEU A 239 -4.60 2.07 -4.92
CA LEU A 239 -4.12 3.39 -5.33
C LEU A 239 -4.15 4.38 -4.16
N ILE A 240 -5.23 4.40 -3.38
CA ILE A 240 -5.37 5.26 -2.20
C ILE A 240 -4.30 4.91 -1.16
N THR A 241 -4.16 3.63 -0.80
CA THR A 241 -3.21 3.21 0.24
C THR A 241 -1.75 3.37 -0.18
N ALA A 242 -1.44 3.30 -1.48
CA ALA A 242 -0.10 3.56 -2.00
C ALA A 242 0.22 5.06 -2.16
N GLY A 243 -0.80 5.92 -2.23
CA GLY A 243 -0.67 7.36 -2.46
C GLY A 243 -0.68 8.20 -1.17
N ILE A 244 -1.10 7.67 -0.05
CA ILE A 244 -1.11 8.29 1.27
C ILE A 244 -0.05 7.64 2.14
#